data_00ecc461a295fb61cf1cfb8f84de9a96
#
_entry.id   00ecc461a295fb61cf1cfb8f84de9a96
#
_cell.length_a   1.000
_cell.length_b   1.000
_cell.length_c   1.000
_cell.angle_alpha   90.00
_cell.angle_beta   90.00
_cell.angle_gamma   90.00
#
_symmetry.space_group_name_H-M   'P 1'
#
loop_
_entity.id
_entity.type
_entity.pdbx_description
1 polymer ?
#
loop_
_entity_poly.entity_id
_entity_poly.type
_entity_poly.pdbx_seq_one_letter_code
_entity_poly.pdbx_strand_id
1 'polypeptide(L)'
;KPVFVSLNPVEPPHPDLTFATFEYDHPQFDGAAISAQNALGQIQGSGNTWYCGAWCGYGFHEDGLKAGLAAAQAIGAEIPWRIDAEGTARAAEAAE
;
A
#
# COMPACT_ATOMS: atom_id res chain seq x y z
N LYS A 1 -18.40 22.13 -7.04
CA LYS A 1 -19.44 21.56 -6.13
C LYS A 1 -18.74 20.70 -5.09
N PRO A 2 -19.12 20.78 -3.81
CA PRO A 2 -18.59 19.90 -2.79
C PRO A 2 -19.07 18.46 -3.02
N VAL A 3 -18.19 17.50 -2.81
CA VAL A 3 -18.48 16.06 -2.82
C VAL A 3 -18.15 15.51 -1.44
N PHE A 4 -19.04 14.69 -0.90
CA PHE A 4 -18.90 14.07 0.39
C PHE A 4 -18.68 12.57 0.23
N VAL A 5 -17.83 12.01 1.07
CA VAL A 5 -17.60 10.57 1.18
C VAL A 5 -18.09 10.11 2.55
N SER A 6 -18.98 9.13 2.56
CA SER A 6 -19.49 8.51 3.78
C SER A 6 -19.01 7.07 3.87
N LEU A 7 -18.43 6.69 5.00
CA LEU A 7 -18.00 5.33 5.31
C LEU A 7 -19.01 4.69 6.27
N ASN A 8 -19.55 3.55 5.89
CA ASN A 8 -20.52 2.80 6.70
C ASN A 8 -21.60 3.68 7.36
N PRO A 9 -22.31 4.51 6.58
CA PRO A 9 -23.28 5.44 7.16
C PRO A 9 -24.41 4.68 7.87
N VAL A 10 -24.83 5.20 9.02
CA VAL A 10 -25.97 4.63 9.78
C VAL A 10 -27.27 4.76 9.00
N GLU A 11 -27.44 5.92 8.36
CA GLU A 11 -28.53 6.17 7.42
C GLU A 11 -27.96 6.32 6.03
N PRO A 12 -28.44 5.55 5.05
CA PRO A 12 -27.95 5.65 3.69
C PRO A 12 -28.23 7.05 3.10
N PRO A 13 -27.31 7.61 2.33
CA PRO A 13 -27.56 8.87 1.61
C PRO A 13 -28.74 8.74 0.66
N HIS A 14 -29.40 9.87 0.36
CA HIS A 14 -30.49 9.88 -0.59
C HIS A 14 -30.01 9.38 -1.97
N PRO A 15 -30.72 8.44 -2.62
CA PRO A 15 -30.27 7.83 -3.88
C PRO A 15 -30.01 8.85 -5.00
N ASP A 16 -30.83 9.87 -5.11
CA ASP A 16 -30.70 10.90 -6.16
C ASP A 16 -29.46 11.80 -5.96
N LEU A 17 -28.87 11.79 -4.76
CA LEU A 17 -27.67 12.54 -4.39
C LEU A 17 -26.43 11.66 -4.30
N THR A 18 -26.56 10.39 -4.59
CA THR A 18 -25.47 9.41 -4.53
C THR A 18 -24.89 9.17 -5.93
N PHE A 19 -23.64 9.56 -6.13
CA PHE A 19 -22.96 9.35 -7.41
C PHE A 19 -22.52 7.90 -7.59
N ALA A 20 -22.00 7.29 -6.53
CA ALA A 20 -21.52 5.92 -6.54
C ALA A 20 -21.47 5.33 -5.14
N THR A 21 -21.61 4.04 -5.06
CA THR A 21 -21.45 3.24 -3.84
C THR A 21 -20.49 2.09 -4.13
N PHE A 22 -19.55 1.85 -3.22
CA PHE A 22 -18.55 0.79 -3.34
C PHE A 22 -18.51 -0.04 -2.07
N GLU A 23 -18.34 -1.33 -2.22
CA GLU A 23 -18.03 -2.23 -1.12
C GLU A 23 -16.55 -2.58 -1.18
N TYR A 24 -15.85 -2.37 -0.07
CA TYR A 24 -14.44 -2.67 0.07
C TYR A 24 -14.19 -3.49 1.33
N ASP A 25 -13.31 -4.45 1.19
CA ASP A 25 -12.74 -5.15 2.34
C ASP A 25 -11.48 -4.42 2.80
N HIS A 26 -11.44 -4.05 4.08
CA HIS A 26 -10.26 -3.43 4.68
C HIS A 26 -9.55 -4.41 5.60
N PRO A 27 -8.23 -4.53 5.50
CA PRO A 27 -7.45 -5.32 6.45
C PRO A 27 -7.66 -4.83 7.88
N GLN A 28 -7.79 -5.77 8.81
CA GLN A 28 -7.84 -5.47 10.24
C GLN A 28 -6.46 -5.70 10.84
N PHE A 29 -5.92 -4.70 11.53
CA PHE A 29 -4.58 -4.74 12.12
C PHE A 29 -4.64 -5.20 13.58
N ASP A 30 -5.14 -6.42 13.79
CA ASP A 30 -5.14 -7.07 15.10
C ASP A 30 -3.79 -7.73 15.41
N GLY A 31 -3.68 -8.36 16.58
CA GLY A 31 -2.46 -9.02 17.00
C GLY A 31 -2.02 -10.15 16.05
N ALA A 32 -2.96 -10.88 15.47
CA ALA A 32 -2.68 -11.93 14.51
C ALA A 32 -2.12 -11.35 13.20
N ALA A 33 -2.69 -10.27 12.70
CA ALA A 33 -2.22 -9.57 11.50
C ALA A 33 -0.79 -9.03 11.69
N ILE A 34 -0.51 -8.39 12.82
CA ILE A 34 0.84 -7.87 13.13
C ILE A 34 1.87 -9.02 13.21
N SER A 35 1.50 -10.13 13.84
CA SER A 35 2.37 -11.33 13.89
C SER A 35 2.62 -11.89 12.50
N ALA A 36 1.60 -11.93 11.65
CA ALA A 36 1.71 -12.40 10.27
C ALA A 36 2.63 -11.49 9.42
N GLN A 37 2.58 -10.18 9.62
CA GLN A 37 3.50 -9.25 8.95
C GLN A 37 4.97 -9.61 9.23
N ASN A 38 5.30 -9.94 10.47
CA ASN A 38 6.66 -10.35 10.86
C ASN A 38 7.09 -11.67 10.19
N ALA A 39 6.14 -12.53 9.85
CA ALA A 39 6.39 -13.81 9.19
C ALA A 39 6.37 -13.73 7.64
N LEU A 40 5.97 -12.59 7.07
CA LEU A 40 5.83 -12.42 5.62
C LEU A 40 7.12 -12.76 4.85
N GLY A 41 8.29 -12.42 5.40
CA GLY A 41 9.58 -12.73 4.79
C GLY A 41 9.81 -14.22 4.54
N GLN A 42 9.12 -15.10 5.27
CA GLN A 42 9.25 -16.56 5.11
C GLN A 42 8.61 -17.09 3.82
N ILE A 43 7.64 -16.36 3.28
CA ILE A 43 6.92 -16.76 2.06
C ILE A 43 7.28 -15.91 0.84
N GLN A 44 7.98 -14.78 1.02
CA GLN A 44 8.43 -13.95 -0.10
C GLN A 44 9.39 -14.73 -1.01
N GLY A 45 9.08 -14.74 -2.30
CA GLY A 45 9.87 -15.47 -3.30
C GLY A 45 9.57 -16.97 -3.39
N SER A 46 8.76 -17.51 -2.50
CA SER A 46 8.33 -18.90 -2.56
C SER A 46 7.43 -19.12 -3.78
N GLY A 47 7.74 -20.12 -4.59
CA GLY A 47 6.99 -20.36 -5.83
C GLY A 47 7.05 -19.21 -6.83
N ASN A 48 8.12 -18.42 -6.83
CA ASN A 48 8.27 -17.20 -7.64
C ASN A 48 7.15 -16.16 -7.40
N THR A 49 6.65 -16.09 -6.18
CA THR A 49 5.57 -15.19 -5.79
C THR A 49 6.03 -14.24 -4.69
N TRP A 50 5.76 -12.97 -4.88
CA TRP A 50 6.03 -11.90 -3.90
C TRP A 50 4.74 -11.16 -3.57
N TYR A 51 4.62 -10.77 -2.32
CA TYR A 51 3.44 -10.09 -1.79
C TYR A 51 3.82 -8.67 -1.39
N CYS A 52 2.98 -7.71 -1.74
CA CYS A 52 3.13 -6.33 -1.30
C CYS A 52 1.77 -5.67 -1.16
N GLY A 53 1.74 -4.59 -0.41
CA GLY A 53 0.54 -3.79 -0.19
C GLY A 53 0.65 -3.02 1.11
N ALA A 54 -0.24 -2.07 1.31
CA ALA A 54 -0.29 -1.27 2.54
C ALA A 54 -0.52 -2.12 3.80
N TRP A 55 -1.14 -3.27 3.65
CA TRP A 55 -1.37 -4.25 4.72
C TRP A 55 -0.08 -4.90 5.26
N CYS A 56 1.03 -4.76 4.56
CA CYS A 56 2.34 -5.17 5.07
C CYS A 56 2.88 -4.24 6.17
N GLY A 57 2.25 -3.09 6.37
CA GLY A 57 2.49 -2.13 7.43
C GLY A 57 1.19 -1.77 8.14
N TYR A 58 0.92 -0.48 8.29
CA TYR A 58 -0.25 0.01 9.02
C TYR A 58 -1.39 0.52 8.09
N GLY A 59 -1.34 0.21 6.82
CA GLY A 59 -2.39 0.57 5.87
C GLY A 59 -2.29 1.96 5.26
N PHE A 60 -1.19 2.67 5.47
CA PHE A 60 -0.96 3.98 4.87
C PHE A 60 -0.36 3.87 3.45
N HIS A 61 -0.49 4.93 2.68
CA HIS A 61 0.07 4.99 1.33
C HIS A 61 1.57 4.72 1.32
N GLU A 62 2.30 5.26 2.28
CA GLU A 62 3.74 5.01 2.44
C GLU A 62 4.07 3.53 2.68
N ASP A 63 3.25 2.84 3.45
CA ASP A 63 3.43 1.40 3.69
C ASP A 63 3.26 0.60 2.40
N GLY A 64 2.29 0.99 1.56
CA GLY A 64 2.09 0.41 0.24
C GLY A 64 3.28 0.64 -0.68
N LEU A 65 3.80 1.86 -0.72
CA LEU A 65 4.99 2.20 -1.50
C LEU A 65 6.22 1.41 -1.05
N LYS A 66 6.49 1.38 0.25
CA LYS A 66 7.62 0.61 0.82
C LYS A 66 7.54 -0.87 0.48
N ALA A 67 6.37 -1.47 0.65
CA ALA A 67 6.15 -2.88 0.34
C ALA A 67 6.34 -3.17 -1.16
N GLY A 68 5.81 -2.31 -2.02
CA GLY A 68 5.97 -2.42 -3.47
C GLY A 68 7.42 -2.31 -3.92
N LEU A 69 8.16 -1.33 -3.39
CA LEU A 69 9.58 -1.17 -3.67
C LEU A 69 10.40 -2.37 -3.20
N ALA A 70 10.13 -2.88 -2.01
CA ALA A 70 10.82 -4.06 -1.48
C ALA A 70 10.59 -5.29 -2.35
N ALA A 71 9.36 -5.54 -2.79
CA ALA A 71 9.03 -6.63 -3.69
C ALA A 71 9.72 -6.46 -5.05
N ALA A 72 9.69 -5.27 -5.63
CA ALA A 72 10.34 -4.97 -6.90
C ALA A 72 11.86 -5.18 -6.83
N GLN A 73 12.51 -4.71 -5.77
CA GLN A 73 13.95 -4.93 -5.55
C GLN A 73 14.29 -6.41 -5.37
N ALA A 74 13.43 -7.18 -4.67
CA ALA A 74 13.62 -8.62 -4.49
C ALA A 74 13.57 -9.38 -5.82
N ILE A 75 12.86 -8.87 -6.81
CA ILE A 75 12.79 -9.44 -8.16
C ILE A 75 13.97 -8.96 -9.03
N GLY A 76 14.76 -7.99 -8.57
CA GLY A 76 15.92 -7.47 -9.28
C GLY A 76 15.74 -6.08 -9.90
N ALA A 77 14.66 -5.40 -9.61
CA ALA A 77 14.48 -4.02 -10.07
C ALA A 77 15.32 -3.04 -9.25
N GLU A 78 15.72 -1.96 -9.91
CA GLU A 78 16.38 -0.83 -9.26
C GLU A 78 15.39 0.31 -9.05
N ILE A 79 15.52 1.01 -7.92
CA ILE A 79 14.73 2.21 -7.66
C ILE A 79 15.28 3.35 -8.54
N PRO A 80 14.43 3.98 -9.38
CA PRO A 80 14.90 4.96 -10.36
C PRO A 80 15.18 6.36 -9.77
N TRP A 81 15.18 6.50 -8.45
CA TRP A 81 15.49 7.74 -7.76
C TRP A 81 16.38 7.48 -6.55
N ARG A 82 17.06 8.52 -6.10
CA ARG A 82 17.82 8.53 -4.86
C ARG A 82 17.20 9.52 -3.91
N ILE A 83 17.33 9.25 -2.63
CA ILE A 83 16.96 10.18 -1.57
C ILE A 83 18.26 10.80 -1.07
N ASP A 84 18.36 12.13 -1.15
CA ASP A 84 19.50 12.86 -0.62
C ASP A 84 19.48 12.94 0.92
N ALA A 85 20.51 13.54 1.51
CA ALA A 85 20.65 13.67 2.94
C ALA A 85 19.53 14.51 3.59
N GLU A 86 18.90 15.38 2.82
CA GLU A 86 17.75 16.21 3.22
C GLU A 86 16.40 15.51 3.07
N GLY A 87 16.39 14.27 2.55
CA GLY A 87 15.16 13.50 2.33
C GLY A 87 14.43 13.82 1.02
N THR A 88 15.07 14.54 0.11
CA THR A 88 14.49 14.87 -1.20
C THR A 88 14.76 13.75 -2.20
N ALA A 89 13.69 13.25 -2.84
CA ALA A 89 13.81 12.27 -3.89
C ALA A 89 14.33 12.92 -5.18
N ARG A 90 15.34 12.31 -5.78
CA ARG A 90 15.91 12.74 -7.09
C ARG A 90 15.97 11.56 -8.05
N ALA A 91 15.85 11.84 -9.35
CA ALA A 91 16.06 10.81 -10.36
C ALA A 91 17.47 10.21 -10.21
N ALA A 92 17.59 8.89 -10.31
CA ALA A 92 18.89 8.25 -10.37
C ALA A 92 19.62 8.72 -11.65
N GLU A 93 20.92 9.03 -11.52
CA GLU A 93 21.72 9.30 -12.71
C GLU A 93 21.77 8.02 -13.55
N ALA A 94 21.57 8.17 -14.86
CA ALA A 94 21.71 7.05 -15.78
C ALA A 94 23.15 6.51 -15.68
N ALA A 95 23.29 5.21 -15.46
CA ALA A 95 24.59 4.56 -15.55
C ALA A 95 25.05 4.61 -17.01
N GLU A 96 26.19 5.19 -17.24
CA GLU A 96 26.86 5.17 -18.56
C GLU A 96 27.39 3.76 -18.86
#